data_4090f653259302c3ffdb8a3ec35960eb
#
_entry.id   4090f653259302c3ffdb8a3ec35960eb
#
_cell.length_a   1.000
_cell.length_b   1.000
_cell.length_c   1.000
_cell.angle_alpha   90.00
_cell.angle_beta   90.00
_cell.angle_gamma   90.00
#
_symmetry.space_group_name_H-M   'P 1'
#
loop_
_entity.id
_entity.type
_entity.pdbx_description
1 polymer ?
#
loop_
_entity_poly.entity_id
_entity_poly.type
_entity_poly.pdbx_seq_one_letter_code
_entity_poly.pdbx_strand_id
1 'polypeptide(L)'
;IYIIGYRSRKGGRVELDWPEGKKKAASIGRHIQTGVTGHSISHHLQNVYIYKKDDGRPQIIDPSSDFPVKTLVASYHKIQRLTGTFVRDGETGLRLLTADECKAIMGFPKKFKIPVSRTQMYRQMGNSVAVPVITVLAKWIAEELIPNGK
;
A
#
# COMPACT_ATOMS: atom_id res chain seq x y z
N ILE A 1 -9.85 -6.75 -5.78
CA ILE A 1 -10.96 -6.83 -6.75
C ILE A 1 -11.44 -5.42 -7.03
N TYR A 2 -11.57 -5.05 -8.30
CA TYR A 2 -12.16 -3.77 -8.73
C TYR A 2 -13.47 -4.09 -9.49
N ILE A 3 -14.51 -3.35 -9.18
CA ILE A 3 -15.82 -3.48 -9.82
C ILE A 3 -16.12 -2.16 -10.52
N ILE A 4 -16.36 -2.22 -11.82
CA ILE A 4 -16.68 -1.06 -12.64
C ILE A 4 -18.13 -1.19 -13.08
N GLY A 5 -18.94 -0.17 -12.76
CA GLY A 5 -20.33 -0.05 -13.18
C GLY A 5 -20.49 1.06 -14.22
N TYR A 6 -21.18 0.78 -15.30
CA TYR A 6 -21.52 1.75 -16.34
C TYR A 6 -23.03 1.79 -16.56
N ARG A 7 -23.59 2.99 -16.57
CA ARG A 7 -25.01 3.20 -16.86
C ARG A 7 -25.21 3.54 -18.34
N SER A 8 -25.69 2.59 -19.12
CA SER A 8 -26.11 2.85 -20.52
C SER A 8 -27.58 3.27 -20.60
N ARG A 9 -27.89 4.29 -21.41
CA ARG A 9 -29.29 4.68 -21.73
C ARG A 9 -29.96 3.68 -22.65
N LYS A 10 -29.20 2.92 -23.44
CA LYS A 10 -29.71 1.98 -24.43
C LYS A 10 -29.84 0.55 -23.90
N GLY A 11 -29.42 0.28 -22.67
CA GLY A 11 -29.28 -1.07 -22.16
C GLY A 11 -28.20 -1.86 -22.92
N GLY A 12 -27.94 -3.08 -22.49
CA GLY A 12 -27.01 -3.98 -23.16
C GLY A 12 -25.78 -4.27 -22.34
N ARG A 13 -25.10 -5.39 -22.67
CA ARG A 13 -23.83 -5.81 -22.11
C ARG A 13 -22.71 -5.12 -22.89
N VAL A 14 -21.79 -4.49 -22.20
CA VAL A 14 -20.57 -3.94 -22.81
C VAL A 14 -19.48 -4.99 -22.61
N GLU A 15 -18.91 -5.50 -23.68
CA GLU A 15 -17.67 -6.28 -23.65
C GLU A 15 -16.52 -5.30 -23.68
N LEU A 16 -15.64 -5.39 -22.72
CA LEU A 16 -14.51 -4.47 -22.53
C LEU A 16 -13.22 -5.26 -22.48
N ASP A 17 -12.25 -4.84 -23.27
CA ASP A 17 -10.89 -5.33 -23.18
C ASP A 17 -10.21 -4.72 -21.95
N TRP A 18 -9.91 -5.55 -20.94
CA TRP A 18 -9.30 -5.09 -19.72
C TRP A 18 -7.84 -4.66 -19.96
N PRO A 19 -7.41 -3.54 -19.36
CA PRO A 19 -6.03 -3.11 -19.49
C PRO A 19 -5.07 -4.16 -18.91
N GLU A 20 -4.04 -4.49 -19.66
CA GLU A 20 -3.01 -5.40 -19.18
C GLU A 20 -2.27 -4.83 -17.97
N GLY A 21 -2.16 -5.64 -16.91
CA GLY A 21 -1.37 -5.32 -15.73
C GLY A 21 0.13 -5.45 -16.01
N LYS A 22 0.95 -4.77 -15.20
CA LYS A 22 2.41 -4.98 -15.25
C LYS A 22 2.74 -6.40 -14.78
N LYS A 23 3.51 -7.14 -15.58
CA LYS A 23 3.94 -8.52 -15.27
C LYS A 23 4.91 -8.61 -14.08
N LYS A 24 5.65 -7.53 -13.76
CA LYS A 24 6.63 -7.50 -12.65
C LYS A 24 6.18 -6.51 -11.58
N ALA A 25 6.05 -7.00 -10.35
CA ALA A 25 5.81 -6.15 -9.19
C ALA A 25 7.01 -5.22 -8.93
N ALA A 26 6.75 -4.03 -8.42
CA ALA A 26 7.81 -3.09 -8.06
C ALA A 26 8.50 -3.53 -6.76
N SER A 27 9.83 -3.42 -6.72
CA SER A 27 10.63 -3.57 -5.51
C SER A 27 10.23 -2.54 -4.47
N ILE A 28 10.06 -3.00 -3.22
CA ILE A 28 9.72 -2.14 -2.09
C ILE A 28 10.93 -1.35 -1.57
N GLY A 29 12.12 -1.94 -1.59
CA GLY A 29 13.31 -1.40 -0.92
C GLY A 29 13.63 0.05 -1.29
N ARG A 30 13.44 0.42 -2.56
CA ARG A 30 13.67 1.80 -3.06
C ARG A 30 12.82 2.89 -2.37
N HIS A 31 11.78 2.49 -1.64
CA HIS A 31 10.88 3.41 -0.94
C HIS A 31 11.16 3.47 0.56
N ILE A 32 12.09 2.64 1.06
CA ILE A 32 12.38 2.52 2.48
C ILE A 32 13.46 3.51 2.88
N GLN A 33 13.17 4.27 3.93
CA GLN A 33 14.06 5.23 4.56
C GLN A 33 14.95 4.52 5.60
N THR A 34 16.07 5.13 5.94
CA THR A 34 16.99 4.64 6.98
C THR A 34 17.19 5.69 8.07
N GLY A 35 17.49 5.25 9.28
CA GLY A 35 17.75 6.12 10.44
C GLY A 35 16.47 6.83 10.93
N VAL A 36 15.31 6.25 10.72
CA VAL A 36 14.03 6.82 11.14
C VAL A 36 13.83 6.62 12.63
N THR A 37 13.46 7.68 13.34
CA THR A 37 13.15 7.68 14.78
C THR A 37 11.65 7.77 15.05
N GLY A 38 11.22 7.42 16.27
CA GLY A 38 9.85 7.62 16.74
C GLY A 38 8.80 6.65 16.17
N HIS A 39 9.22 5.63 15.40
CA HIS A 39 8.34 4.61 14.82
C HIS A 39 8.67 3.20 15.30
N SER A 40 9.59 3.08 16.25
CA SER A 40 10.14 1.81 16.74
C SER A 40 9.09 0.96 17.45
N ILE A 41 9.21 -0.36 17.25
CA ILE A 41 8.41 -1.37 17.95
C ILE A 41 9.27 -1.85 19.16
N SER A 42 8.73 -1.77 20.37
CA SER A 42 9.47 -2.13 21.58
C SER A 42 10.03 -3.56 21.53
N HIS A 43 11.19 -3.79 22.14
CA HIS A 43 11.80 -5.14 22.24
C HIS A 43 10.84 -6.16 22.87
N HIS A 44 10.07 -5.76 23.87
CA HIS A 44 9.07 -6.64 24.46
C HIS A 44 8.06 -7.15 23.42
N LEU A 45 7.49 -6.25 22.61
CA LEU A 45 6.51 -6.61 21.59
C LEU A 45 7.13 -7.45 20.46
N GLN A 46 8.38 -7.16 20.11
CA GLN A 46 9.13 -7.98 19.16
C GLN A 46 9.25 -9.42 19.65
N ASN A 47 9.70 -9.62 20.89
CA ASN A 47 9.97 -10.96 21.44
C ASN A 47 8.69 -11.76 21.70
N VAL A 48 7.67 -11.15 22.35
CA VAL A 48 6.48 -11.90 22.77
C VAL A 48 5.44 -12.06 21.67
N TYR A 49 5.49 -11.24 20.61
CA TYR A 49 4.46 -11.22 19.61
C TYR A 49 4.99 -11.34 18.16
N ILE A 50 5.94 -10.50 17.75
CA ILE A 50 6.42 -10.46 16.37
C ILE A 50 7.17 -11.76 16.03
N TYR A 51 8.15 -12.12 16.83
CA TYR A 51 9.03 -13.29 16.65
C TYR A 51 8.54 -14.54 17.39
N LYS A 52 7.30 -14.56 17.84
CA LYS A 52 6.73 -15.69 18.60
C LYS A 52 6.78 -17.03 17.84
N LYS A 53 6.74 -17.00 16.52
CA LYS A 53 6.81 -18.18 15.64
C LYS A 53 7.71 -17.88 14.46
N ASP A 54 8.48 -18.87 14.05
CA ASP A 54 9.24 -18.84 12.80
C ASP A 54 8.40 -19.48 11.67
N ASP A 55 7.51 -18.70 11.11
CA ASP A 55 6.60 -19.11 10.04
C ASP A 55 6.65 -18.14 8.84
N GLY A 56 7.78 -17.41 8.69
CA GLY A 56 7.95 -16.39 7.67
C GLY A 56 7.06 -15.15 7.84
N ARG A 57 6.51 -14.94 9.04
CA ARG A 57 5.64 -13.80 9.36
C ARG A 57 6.12 -13.06 10.61
N PRO A 58 5.94 -11.73 10.64
CA PRO A 58 5.44 -10.82 9.61
C PRO A 58 6.41 -10.67 8.43
N GLN A 59 6.03 -9.90 7.40
CA GLN A 59 6.98 -9.45 6.40
C GLN A 59 7.92 -8.43 7.00
N ILE A 60 9.23 -8.68 6.94
CA ILE A 60 10.26 -7.72 7.37
C ILE A 60 11.04 -7.27 6.14
N ILE A 61 11.19 -5.97 6.00
CA ILE A 61 11.79 -5.33 4.84
C ILE A 61 12.88 -4.35 5.25
N ASP A 62 13.74 -4.04 4.30
CA ASP A 62 14.81 -3.05 4.38
C ASP A 62 15.07 -2.45 2.99
N PRO A 63 16.01 -1.48 2.83
CA PRO A 63 16.30 -0.88 1.52
C PRO A 63 16.78 -1.87 0.44
N SER A 64 17.30 -3.04 0.83
CA SER A 64 17.76 -4.07 -0.11
C SER A 64 16.66 -5.02 -0.59
N SER A 65 15.46 -4.93 -0.03
CA SER A 65 14.35 -5.83 -0.31
C SER A 65 13.85 -5.67 -1.74
N ASP A 66 13.98 -6.73 -2.56
CA ASP A 66 13.55 -6.75 -3.97
C ASP A 66 12.32 -7.63 -4.18
N PHE A 67 11.27 -7.37 -3.42
CA PHE A 67 9.99 -8.07 -3.54
C PHE A 67 8.82 -7.11 -3.24
N PRO A 68 7.58 -7.47 -3.60
CA PRO A 68 6.42 -6.64 -3.35
C PRO A 68 6.05 -6.60 -1.86
N VAL A 69 5.56 -5.46 -1.42
CA VAL A 69 4.99 -5.30 -0.08
C VAL A 69 3.60 -5.95 0.00
N LYS A 70 3.26 -6.49 1.18
CA LYS A 70 1.89 -6.92 1.48
C LYS A 70 0.94 -5.73 1.45
N THR A 71 -0.33 -5.99 1.19
CA THR A 71 -1.38 -4.98 1.23
C THR A 71 -1.39 -4.24 2.56
N LEU A 72 -1.28 -2.92 2.50
CA LEU A 72 -1.40 -2.08 3.68
C LEU A 72 -2.85 -2.10 4.18
N VAL A 73 -3.04 -2.40 5.46
CA VAL A 73 -4.37 -2.51 6.07
C VAL A 73 -4.66 -1.36 7.03
N ALA A 74 -5.92 -0.98 7.18
CA ALA A 74 -6.34 0.12 8.06
C ALA A 74 -5.96 -0.10 9.54
N SER A 75 -5.82 -1.35 9.96
CA SER A 75 -5.39 -1.74 11.30
C SER A 75 -3.86 -1.81 11.49
N TYR A 76 -3.06 -1.35 10.55
CA TYR A 76 -1.59 -1.45 10.57
C TYR A 76 -0.96 -0.89 11.85
N HIS A 77 -1.53 0.19 12.42
CA HIS A 77 -1.10 0.77 13.70
C HIS A 77 -1.17 -0.20 14.90
N LYS A 78 -1.94 -1.29 14.78
CA LYS A 78 -2.08 -2.32 15.83
C LYS A 78 -0.96 -3.37 15.81
N ILE A 79 0.05 -3.21 14.96
CA ILE A 79 1.23 -4.10 14.87
C ILE A 79 0.82 -5.57 14.70
N GLN A 80 -0.07 -5.86 13.77
CA GLN A 80 -0.56 -7.22 13.55
C GLN A 80 0.48 -8.09 12.84
N ARG A 81 0.88 -9.18 13.49
CA ARG A 81 1.91 -10.10 13.00
C ARG A 81 1.57 -10.74 11.64
N LEU A 82 0.32 -11.16 11.45
CA LEU A 82 -0.07 -11.92 10.25
C LEU A 82 -0.11 -11.07 8.97
N THR A 83 -0.54 -9.83 9.09
CA THR A 83 -0.75 -8.91 7.96
C THR A 83 0.27 -7.79 7.90
N GLY A 84 1.09 -7.62 8.94
CA GLY A 84 2.05 -6.53 9.06
C GLY A 84 3.23 -6.66 8.11
N THR A 85 3.73 -5.52 7.69
CA THR A 85 5.03 -5.33 7.05
C THR A 85 5.81 -4.34 7.91
N PHE A 86 6.97 -4.72 8.43
CA PHE A 86 7.78 -3.89 9.32
C PHE A 86 9.15 -3.66 8.71
N VAL A 87 9.79 -2.56 9.09
CA VAL A 87 11.09 -2.15 8.56
C VAL A 87 12.20 -2.48 9.55
N ARG A 88 13.26 -3.09 9.08
CA ARG A 88 14.50 -3.33 9.86
C ARG A 88 15.27 -2.02 9.97
N ASP A 89 14.95 -1.23 10.97
CA ASP A 89 15.51 0.12 11.23
C ASP A 89 15.00 0.63 12.58
N GLY A 90 15.36 1.86 12.95
CA GLY A 90 14.93 2.53 14.16
C GLY A 90 15.72 2.11 15.41
N GLU A 91 15.37 2.72 16.55
CA GLU A 91 16.11 2.60 17.82
C GLU A 91 16.12 1.17 18.39
N THR A 92 15.13 0.37 18.05
CA THR A 92 14.98 -1.01 18.54
C THR A 92 15.23 -2.07 17.46
N GLY A 93 15.73 -1.66 16.29
CA GLY A 93 16.00 -2.52 15.15
C GLY A 93 14.77 -2.95 14.33
N LEU A 94 13.57 -2.59 14.77
CA LEU A 94 12.32 -2.84 14.05
C LEU A 94 11.34 -1.70 14.24
N ARG A 95 10.73 -1.23 13.14
CA ARG A 95 9.79 -0.11 13.16
C ARG A 95 8.60 -0.26 12.22
N LEU A 96 7.60 0.56 12.44
CA LEU A 96 6.51 0.80 11.50
C LEU A 96 6.98 1.64 10.30
N LEU A 97 6.25 1.57 9.20
CA LEU A 97 6.41 2.45 8.04
C LEU A 97 6.12 3.91 8.42
N THR A 98 6.86 4.84 7.81
CA THR A 98 6.56 6.27 7.91
C THR A 98 5.39 6.67 7.01
N ALA A 99 4.86 7.88 7.19
CA ALA A 99 3.84 8.43 6.29
C ALA A 99 4.34 8.55 4.85
N ASP A 100 5.61 8.94 4.67
CA ASP A 100 6.20 9.08 3.34
C ASP A 100 6.41 7.73 2.65
N GLU A 101 6.82 6.71 3.40
CA GLU A 101 6.90 5.33 2.90
C GLU A 101 5.51 4.80 2.51
N CYS A 102 4.49 5.00 3.35
CA CYS A 102 3.12 4.63 3.02
C CYS A 102 2.61 5.32 1.74
N LYS A 103 2.87 6.64 1.61
CA LYS A 103 2.54 7.39 0.39
C LYS A 103 3.25 6.83 -0.84
N ALA A 104 4.55 6.57 -0.74
CA ALA A 104 5.36 6.06 -1.84
C ALA A 104 4.89 4.67 -2.29
N ILE A 105 4.60 3.77 -1.34
CA ILE A 105 4.07 2.43 -1.59
C ILE A 105 2.72 2.48 -2.31
N MET A 106 1.84 3.37 -1.88
CA MET A 106 0.51 3.54 -2.45
C MET A 106 0.50 4.39 -3.73
N GLY A 107 1.64 4.97 -4.11
CA GLY A 107 1.79 5.81 -5.31
C GLY A 107 1.23 7.22 -5.18
N PHE A 108 1.03 7.72 -3.97
CA PHE A 108 0.65 9.12 -3.75
C PHE A 108 1.79 10.07 -4.09
N PRO A 109 1.50 11.26 -4.64
CA PRO A 109 2.51 12.29 -4.87
C PRO A 109 3.21 12.70 -3.57
N LYS A 110 4.53 12.98 -3.63
CA LYS A 110 5.31 13.44 -2.46
C LYS A 110 4.68 14.66 -1.76
N LYS A 111 4.13 15.59 -2.55
CA LYS A 111 3.45 16.80 -2.06
C LYS A 111 2.11 16.57 -1.37
N PHE A 112 1.55 15.36 -1.46
CA PHE A 112 0.29 15.02 -0.80
C PHE A 112 0.44 15.11 0.72
N LYS A 113 -0.32 16.00 1.34
CA LYS A 113 -0.28 16.24 2.81
C LYS A 113 -1.32 15.35 3.50
N ILE A 114 -0.93 14.80 4.65
CA ILE A 114 -1.81 13.99 5.51
C ILE A 114 -1.83 14.67 6.90
N PRO A 115 -2.63 15.73 7.09
CA PRO A 115 -2.63 16.54 8.31
C PRO A 115 -3.47 15.88 9.43
N VAL A 116 -3.18 14.63 9.74
CA VAL A 116 -3.89 13.86 10.76
C VAL A 116 -2.92 13.11 11.67
N SER A 117 -3.40 12.58 12.79
CA SER A 117 -2.57 11.73 13.66
C SER A 117 -2.03 10.51 12.93
N ARG A 118 -0.91 9.95 13.42
CA ARG A 118 -0.28 8.75 12.87
C ARG A 118 -1.27 7.56 12.75
N THR A 119 -2.11 7.35 13.76
CA THR A 119 -3.15 6.30 13.73
C THR A 119 -4.15 6.54 12.60
N GLN A 120 -4.62 7.76 12.43
CA GLN A 120 -5.55 8.11 11.35
C GLN A 120 -4.88 8.00 9.97
N MET A 121 -3.61 8.40 9.85
CA MET A 121 -2.83 8.22 8.64
C MET A 121 -2.80 6.74 8.19
N TYR A 122 -2.48 5.80 9.10
CA TYR A 122 -2.50 4.37 8.77
C TYR A 122 -3.88 3.88 8.38
N ARG A 123 -4.94 4.34 9.07
CA ARG A 123 -6.32 4.02 8.69
C ARG A 123 -6.66 4.50 7.29
N GLN A 124 -6.34 5.75 6.98
CA GLN A 124 -6.60 6.33 5.66
C GLN A 124 -5.81 5.61 4.56
N MET A 125 -4.51 5.37 4.77
CA MET A 125 -3.67 4.65 3.81
C MET A 125 -4.16 3.22 3.57
N GLY A 126 -4.51 2.49 4.61
CA GLY A 126 -5.00 1.11 4.50
C GLY A 126 -6.42 0.99 3.92
N ASN A 127 -7.24 2.04 3.99
CA ASN A 127 -8.54 2.11 3.34
C ASN A 127 -8.47 2.70 1.93
N SER A 128 -7.32 3.25 1.54
CA SER A 128 -7.13 3.83 0.21
C SER A 128 -6.85 2.73 -0.83
N VAL A 129 -6.81 3.14 -2.08
CA VAL A 129 -6.45 2.30 -3.21
C VAL A 129 -5.09 2.71 -3.77
N ALA A 130 -4.36 1.78 -4.38
CA ALA A 130 -3.10 2.08 -5.05
C ALA A 130 -3.35 3.04 -6.22
N VAL A 131 -2.82 4.25 -6.12
CA VAL A 131 -3.01 5.33 -7.10
C VAL A 131 -2.65 4.89 -8.52
N PRO A 132 -1.54 4.18 -8.78
CA PRO A 132 -1.20 3.73 -10.14
C PRO A 132 -2.27 2.82 -10.76
N VAL A 133 -2.90 1.95 -9.97
CA VAL A 133 -3.95 1.05 -10.45
C VAL A 133 -5.18 1.84 -10.85
N ILE A 134 -5.66 2.75 -9.97
CA ILE A 134 -6.81 3.59 -10.27
C ILE A 134 -6.53 4.50 -11.47
N THR A 135 -5.31 5.00 -11.62
CA THR A 135 -4.93 5.82 -12.79
C THR A 135 -5.07 5.05 -14.09
N VAL A 136 -4.64 3.79 -14.13
CA VAL A 136 -4.80 2.93 -15.32
C VAL A 136 -6.28 2.67 -15.60
N LEU A 137 -7.05 2.30 -14.58
CA LEU A 137 -8.48 2.04 -14.73
C LEU A 137 -9.26 3.29 -15.17
N ALA A 138 -8.93 4.46 -14.60
CA ALA A 138 -9.61 5.72 -14.97
C ALA A 138 -9.33 6.13 -16.41
N LYS A 139 -8.07 5.98 -16.87
CA LYS A 139 -7.71 6.25 -18.27
C LYS A 139 -8.45 5.31 -19.21
N TRP A 140 -8.41 4.02 -18.93
CA TRP A 140 -9.11 3.03 -19.72
C TRP A 140 -10.63 3.28 -19.78
N ILE A 141 -11.28 3.62 -18.66
CA ILE A 141 -12.70 4.00 -18.64
C ILE A 141 -12.95 5.23 -19.51
N ALA A 142 -12.08 6.23 -19.45
CA ALA A 142 -12.24 7.45 -20.25
C ALA A 142 -12.10 7.16 -21.76
N GLU A 143 -11.19 6.28 -22.14
CA GLU A 143 -10.94 5.91 -23.53
C GLU A 143 -12.07 5.03 -24.11
N GLU A 144 -12.51 4.02 -23.34
CA GLU A 144 -13.47 3.02 -23.81
C GLU A 144 -14.93 3.42 -23.63
N LEU A 145 -15.26 4.06 -22.49
CA LEU A 145 -16.64 4.34 -22.11
C LEU A 145 -17.10 5.79 -22.33
N ILE A 146 -16.16 6.70 -22.58
CA ILE A 146 -16.44 8.10 -22.89
C ILE A 146 -15.85 8.41 -24.26
N PRO A 147 -16.37 7.81 -25.36
CA PRO A 147 -15.86 8.10 -26.67
C PRO A 147 -16.17 9.56 -26.99
N ASN A 148 -15.11 10.34 -27.19
CA ASN A 148 -15.06 11.71 -27.71
C ASN A 148 -16.32 12.53 -27.44
N GLY A 149 -16.23 13.42 -26.45
CA GLY A 149 -17.33 14.33 -26.09
C GLY A 149 -18.01 14.97 -27.31
N LYS A 150 -19.19 14.51 -27.59
CA LYS A 150 -20.26 15.18 -28.32
C LYS A 150 -21.46 15.30 -27.42
#